data_1482df8a4cca5c3d0198afaa3f89deb0
#
_entry.id   1482df8a4cca5c3d0198afaa3f89deb0
#
_cell.length_a   1.000
_cell.length_b   1.000
_cell.length_c   1.000
_cell.angle_alpha   90.00
_cell.angle_beta   90.00
_cell.angle_gamma   90.00
#
_symmetry.space_group_name_H-M   'P 1'
#
loop_
_entity.id
_entity.type
_entity.pdbx_description
1 polymer ?
#
loop_
_entity_poly.entity_id
_entity_poly.type
_entity_poly.pdbx_seq_one_letter_code
_entity_poly.pdbx_strand_id
1 'polypeptide(L)'
;TIDLAGRVRNFDLPKNQPLIPLYEAIVNSIYAIQERQQKEEFDGKIEVEIIRDPQQVAEIEGIDKSINEITGFRIIDNGVGLDDNNMKSFLQSDSTYRADKGGKGVGRFSWLKAFLKTHIESVYKDENDGVWVKREFEFSLDKLDIDDRLVEEKGAFENRTCVSLIDYLPSYRKHVNKNAETIAMKIMQ
;
A
#
# COMPACT_ATOMS: atom_id res chain seq x y z
N THR A 1 23.34 -7.80 6.86
CA THR A 1 22.17 -7.96 5.95
C THR A 1 21.00 -8.42 6.79
N ILE A 2 19.95 -7.62 6.86
CA ILE A 2 18.73 -7.98 7.61
C ILE A 2 18.05 -9.10 6.82
N ASP A 3 17.79 -10.25 7.44
CA ASP A 3 17.01 -11.34 6.83
C ASP A 3 15.52 -10.95 6.76
N LEU A 4 15.16 -10.18 5.73
CA LEU A 4 13.78 -9.75 5.51
C LEU A 4 12.87 -10.96 5.25
N ALA A 5 13.33 -11.95 4.50
CA ALA A 5 12.54 -13.15 4.22
C ALA A 5 12.25 -13.94 5.51
N GLY A 6 13.23 -14.05 6.40
CA GLY A 6 13.04 -14.66 7.73
C GLY A 6 12.05 -13.88 8.58
N ARG A 7 12.12 -12.54 8.58
CA ARG A 7 11.17 -11.70 9.31
C ARG A 7 9.74 -11.83 8.79
N VAL A 8 9.54 -11.81 7.48
CA VAL A 8 8.21 -12.03 6.88
C VAL A 8 7.70 -13.43 7.19
N ARG A 9 8.57 -14.45 7.13
CA ARG A 9 8.21 -15.83 7.46
C ARG A 9 7.69 -15.94 8.90
N ASN A 10 8.37 -15.28 9.84
CA ASN A 10 8.04 -15.28 11.27
C ASN A 10 6.95 -14.28 11.65
N PHE A 11 6.53 -13.41 10.74
CA PHE A 11 5.43 -12.48 10.97
C PHE A 11 4.12 -13.27 11.08
N ASP A 12 3.45 -13.12 12.21
CA ASP A 12 2.16 -13.75 12.47
C ASP A 12 1.04 -12.95 11.80
N LEU A 13 0.48 -13.50 10.73
CA LEU A 13 -0.72 -12.98 10.07
C LEU A 13 -1.74 -14.12 9.95
N PRO A 14 -2.82 -14.08 10.75
CA PRO A 14 -3.86 -15.08 10.68
C PRO A 14 -4.51 -15.11 9.30
N LYS A 15 -4.66 -16.31 8.72
CA LYS A 15 -5.22 -16.47 7.36
C LYS A 15 -6.67 -16.02 7.24
N ASN A 16 -7.42 -16.07 8.34
CA ASN A 16 -8.80 -15.58 8.42
C ASN A 16 -8.90 -14.06 8.61
N GLN A 17 -7.77 -13.35 8.66
CA GLN A 17 -7.70 -11.89 8.73
C GLN A 17 -6.97 -11.30 7.50
N PRO A 18 -7.43 -11.58 6.27
CA PRO A 18 -6.73 -11.20 5.04
C PRO A 18 -6.72 -9.70 4.76
N LEU A 19 -7.53 -8.90 5.49
CA LEU A 19 -7.60 -7.46 5.29
C LEU A 19 -6.58 -6.66 6.14
N ILE A 20 -5.84 -7.29 7.06
CA ILE A 20 -4.80 -6.61 7.84
C ILE A 20 -3.81 -5.84 6.94
N PRO A 21 -3.29 -6.41 5.83
CA PRO A 21 -2.41 -5.67 4.92
C PRO A 21 -3.05 -4.41 4.33
N LEU A 22 -4.34 -4.46 4.01
CA LEU A 22 -5.09 -3.31 3.54
C LEU A 22 -5.20 -2.22 4.63
N TYR A 23 -5.50 -2.61 5.87
CA TYR A 23 -5.58 -1.66 6.98
C TYR A 23 -4.23 -0.99 7.26
N GLU A 24 -3.14 -1.73 7.20
CA GLU A 24 -1.79 -1.18 7.36
C GLU A 24 -1.45 -0.16 6.27
N ALA A 25 -1.85 -0.40 5.02
CA ALA A 25 -1.67 0.55 3.94
C ALA A 25 -2.51 1.83 4.16
N ILE A 26 -3.78 1.69 4.57
CA ILE A 26 -4.65 2.82 4.88
C ILE A 26 -4.10 3.65 6.06
N VAL A 27 -3.63 3.00 7.11
CA VAL A 27 -3.01 3.68 8.27
C VAL A 27 -1.77 4.47 7.85
N ASN A 28 -0.93 3.91 6.96
CA ASN A 28 0.20 4.65 6.41
C ASN A 28 -0.24 5.88 5.62
N SER A 29 -1.30 5.77 4.82
CA SER A 29 -1.91 6.91 4.09
C SER A 29 -2.46 7.97 5.05
N ILE A 30 -3.11 7.58 6.15
CA ILE A 30 -3.58 8.50 7.18
C ILE A 30 -2.40 9.30 7.78
N TYR A 31 -1.29 8.62 8.13
CA TYR A 31 -0.11 9.29 8.66
C TYR A 31 0.53 10.24 7.64
N ALA A 32 0.60 9.87 6.37
CA ALA A 32 1.12 10.72 5.31
C ALA A 32 0.27 12.00 5.12
N ILE A 33 -1.05 11.87 5.21
CA ILE A 33 -1.99 13.01 5.18
C ILE A 33 -1.81 13.89 6.42
N GLN A 34 -1.77 13.32 7.62
CA GLN A 34 -1.56 14.07 8.85
C GLN A 34 -0.22 14.83 8.87
N GLU A 35 0.84 14.21 8.34
CA GLU A 35 2.14 14.87 8.22
C GLU A 35 2.07 16.08 7.29
N ARG A 36 1.40 15.96 6.14
CA ARG A 36 1.20 17.06 5.20
C ARG A 36 0.33 18.16 5.81
N GLN A 37 -0.73 17.82 6.55
CA GLN A 37 -1.62 18.76 7.23
C GLN A 37 -0.92 19.60 8.33
N GLN A 38 0.23 19.13 8.84
CA GLN A 38 1.08 19.95 9.75
C GLN A 38 1.79 21.10 9.01
N LYS A 39 1.94 21.00 7.69
CA LYS A 39 2.69 21.97 6.86
C LYS A 39 1.77 22.89 6.07
N GLU A 40 0.62 22.41 5.63
CA GLU A 40 -0.34 23.14 4.81
C GLU A 40 -1.77 22.68 5.05
N GLU A 41 -2.74 23.58 4.86
CA GLU A 41 -4.15 23.25 4.91
C GLU A 41 -4.61 22.65 3.57
N PHE A 42 -5.16 21.46 3.59
CA PHE A 42 -5.73 20.79 2.41
C PHE A 42 -6.72 19.69 2.82
N ASP A 43 -7.55 19.26 1.89
CA ASP A 43 -8.46 18.14 2.07
C ASP A 43 -7.75 16.83 1.84
N GLY A 44 -7.49 16.08 2.94
CA GLY A 44 -6.90 14.74 2.87
C GLY A 44 -7.88 13.75 2.23
N LYS A 45 -7.40 12.98 1.25
CA LYS A 45 -8.19 11.98 0.53
C LYS A 45 -7.47 10.64 0.50
N ILE A 46 -8.22 9.57 0.80
CA ILE A 46 -7.79 8.19 0.59
C ILE A 46 -8.82 7.51 -0.30
N GLU A 47 -8.36 6.88 -1.36
CA GLU A 47 -9.16 6.07 -2.26
C GLU A 47 -8.68 4.62 -2.23
N VAL A 48 -9.61 3.67 -2.11
CA VAL A 48 -9.31 2.24 -2.10
C VAL A 48 -9.99 1.61 -3.30
N GLU A 49 -9.19 1.12 -4.24
CA GLU A 49 -9.66 0.37 -5.40
C GLU A 49 -9.54 -1.15 -5.13
N ILE A 50 -10.60 -1.88 -5.41
CA ILE A 50 -10.63 -3.35 -5.31
C ILE A 50 -10.28 -3.94 -6.67
N ILE A 51 -9.21 -4.75 -6.73
CA ILE A 51 -8.79 -5.44 -7.94
C ILE A 51 -9.36 -6.85 -7.91
N ARG A 52 -10.05 -7.22 -8.99
CA ARG A 52 -10.69 -8.52 -9.13
C ARG A 52 -10.09 -9.34 -10.27
N ASP A 53 -10.21 -10.66 -10.15
CA ASP A 53 -9.78 -11.59 -11.20
C ASP A 53 -10.59 -11.35 -12.48
N PRO A 54 -9.95 -10.94 -13.58
CA PRO A 54 -10.66 -10.69 -14.84
C PRO A 54 -11.13 -11.98 -15.54
N GLN A 55 -10.55 -13.12 -15.20
CA GLN A 55 -10.74 -14.39 -15.93
C GLN A 55 -11.94 -15.20 -15.44
N GLN A 56 -12.45 -14.96 -14.23
CA GLN A 56 -13.52 -15.78 -13.65
C GLN A 56 -14.90 -15.63 -14.32
N VAL A 57 -15.08 -14.64 -15.20
CA VAL A 57 -16.38 -14.33 -15.85
C VAL A 57 -16.28 -14.16 -17.35
N ALA A 58 -15.18 -14.56 -17.98
CA ALA A 58 -14.94 -14.33 -19.41
C ALA A 58 -15.94 -15.02 -20.37
N GLU A 59 -16.83 -15.87 -19.89
CA GLU A 59 -17.66 -16.72 -20.75
C GLU A 59 -19.18 -16.54 -20.62
N ILE A 60 -19.68 -15.67 -19.76
CA ILE A 60 -21.12 -15.48 -19.57
C ILE A 60 -21.51 -14.02 -19.66
N GLU A 61 -22.09 -13.61 -20.79
CA GLU A 61 -22.72 -12.29 -20.95
C GLU A 61 -23.80 -12.06 -19.89
N GLY A 62 -23.71 -10.93 -19.16
CA GLY A 62 -24.72 -10.53 -18.18
C GLY A 62 -24.44 -10.88 -16.71
N ILE A 63 -23.29 -11.50 -16.37
CA ILE A 63 -22.90 -11.72 -14.98
C ILE A 63 -22.20 -10.51 -14.40
N ASP A 64 -22.64 -10.13 -13.19
CA ASP A 64 -22.02 -9.06 -12.42
C ASP A 64 -20.58 -9.45 -11.99
N LYS A 65 -19.59 -8.71 -12.49
CA LYS A 65 -18.17 -8.89 -12.13
C LYS A 65 -17.85 -8.66 -10.65
N SER A 66 -18.80 -8.12 -9.87
CA SER A 66 -18.66 -7.91 -8.44
C SER A 66 -18.53 -9.23 -7.64
N ILE A 67 -18.88 -10.37 -8.25
CA ILE A 67 -18.73 -11.70 -7.63
C ILE A 67 -17.35 -12.34 -7.84
N ASN A 68 -16.52 -11.77 -8.73
CA ASN A 68 -15.19 -12.31 -8.97
C ASN A 68 -14.33 -12.20 -7.70
N GLU A 69 -13.40 -13.13 -7.57
CA GLU A 69 -12.45 -13.09 -6.45
C GLU A 69 -11.62 -11.83 -6.46
N ILE A 70 -11.35 -11.32 -5.28
CA ILE A 70 -10.45 -10.18 -5.10
C ILE A 70 -9.03 -10.69 -5.16
N THR A 71 -8.24 -10.12 -6.07
CA THR A 71 -6.83 -10.45 -6.26
C THR A 71 -5.92 -9.44 -5.59
N GLY A 72 -6.40 -8.21 -5.34
CA GLY A 72 -5.56 -7.18 -4.76
C GLY A 72 -6.31 -5.90 -4.44
N PHE A 73 -5.53 -4.90 -4.04
CA PHE A 73 -6.02 -3.55 -3.74
C PHE A 73 -5.04 -2.50 -4.25
N ARG A 74 -5.57 -1.33 -4.58
CA ARG A 74 -4.77 -0.11 -4.72
C ARG A 74 -5.26 0.90 -3.70
N ILE A 75 -4.35 1.44 -2.93
CA ILE A 75 -4.60 2.46 -1.92
C ILE A 75 -3.90 3.72 -2.40
N ILE A 76 -4.70 4.76 -2.65
CA ILE A 76 -4.25 6.02 -3.23
C ILE A 76 -4.50 7.12 -2.23
N ASP A 77 -3.47 7.91 -1.90
CA ASP A 77 -3.59 9.07 -1.03
C ASP A 77 -2.94 10.32 -1.64
N ASN A 78 -3.32 11.47 -1.11
CA ASN A 78 -2.75 12.76 -1.44
C ASN A 78 -1.92 13.35 -0.28
N GLY A 79 -1.30 12.49 0.53
CA GLY A 79 -0.47 12.89 1.66
C GLY A 79 0.85 13.56 1.26
N VAL A 80 1.82 13.57 2.17
CA VAL A 80 3.12 14.24 1.97
C VAL A 80 3.95 13.64 0.83
N GLY A 81 3.68 12.39 0.43
CA GLY A 81 4.47 11.65 -0.54
C GLY A 81 5.63 10.87 0.10
N LEU A 82 6.36 10.14 -0.73
CA LEU A 82 7.47 9.30 -0.30
C LEU A 82 8.81 9.97 -0.63
N ASP A 83 9.07 11.08 0.04
CA ASP A 83 10.35 11.79 -0.03
C ASP A 83 11.50 10.95 0.54
N ASP A 84 12.73 11.47 0.54
CA ASP A 84 13.92 10.75 1.01
C ASP A 84 13.83 10.37 2.50
N ASN A 85 13.21 11.19 3.34
CA ASN A 85 13.06 10.90 4.76
C ASN A 85 12.02 9.80 4.99
N ASN A 86 10.89 9.87 4.29
CA ASN A 86 9.84 8.87 4.32
C ASN A 86 10.32 7.54 3.69
N MET A 87 11.15 7.61 2.63
CA MET A 87 11.79 6.42 2.05
C MET A 87 12.77 5.77 3.02
N LYS A 88 13.61 6.54 3.70
CA LYS A 88 14.49 6.00 4.76
C LYS A 88 13.68 5.33 5.87
N SER A 89 12.60 5.94 6.33
CA SER A 89 11.69 5.36 7.32
C SER A 89 11.02 4.08 6.81
N PHE A 90 10.66 4.04 5.53
CA PHE A 90 10.14 2.84 4.88
C PHE A 90 11.17 1.71 4.84
N LEU A 91 12.43 2.00 4.56
CA LEU A 91 13.51 1.00 4.50
C LEU A 91 13.93 0.50 5.88
N GLN A 92 13.85 1.33 6.90
CA GLN A 92 14.20 0.98 8.27
C GLN A 92 13.04 0.21 8.93
N SER A 93 13.11 -1.12 8.90
CA SER A 93 12.05 -2.00 9.42
C SER A 93 11.80 -1.92 10.93
N ASP A 94 12.70 -1.32 11.68
CA ASP A 94 12.67 -1.19 13.14
C ASP A 94 12.77 0.27 13.60
N SER A 95 12.42 1.24 12.74
CA SER A 95 12.55 2.63 13.13
C SER A 95 11.57 2.94 14.26
N THR A 96 12.11 3.35 15.39
CA THR A 96 11.38 3.89 16.55
C THR A 96 10.61 5.17 16.22
N TYR A 97 10.81 5.73 15.03
CA TYR A 97 10.20 6.98 14.55
C TYR A 97 8.66 6.97 14.56
N ARG A 98 8.02 5.81 14.43
CA ARG A 98 6.56 5.66 14.52
C ARG A 98 6.10 4.97 15.81
N ALA A 99 7.01 4.55 16.68
CA ALA A 99 6.64 3.91 17.95
C ALA A 99 5.82 4.85 18.83
N ASP A 100 6.14 6.13 18.83
CA ASP A 100 5.42 7.17 19.59
C ASP A 100 4.01 7.45 19.05
N LYS A 101 3.72 7.03 17.79
CA LYS A 101 2.40 7.15 17.14
C LYS A 101 1.66 5.80 17.06
N GLY A 102 2.11 4.77 17.78
CA GLY A 102 1.47 3.45 17.82
C GLY A 102 1.77 2.53 16.63
N GLY A 103 2.57 2.98 15.67
CA GLY A 103 3.00 2.18 14.53
C GLY A 103 4.17 1.25 14.88
N LYS A 104 4.02 -0.05 14.69
CA LYS A 104 5.08 -1.05 14.97
C LYS A 104 6.16 -1.14 13.87
N GLY A 105 6.06 -0.33 12.78
CA GLY A 105 7.02 -0.37 11.65
C GLY A 105 7.06 -1.68 10.86
N VAL A 106 6.15 -2.60 11.13
CA VAL A 106 6.13 -3.96 10.57
C VAL A 106 5.00 -4.20 9.56
N GLY A 107 4.17 -3.19 9.30
CA GLY A 107 2.98 -3.32 8.43
C GLY A 107 3.29 -3.88 7.05
N ARG A 108 4.43 -3.47 6.45
CA ARG A 108 4.89 -3.98 5.16
C ARG A 108 5.18 -5.49 5.16
N PHE A 109 5.47 -6.10 6.32
CA PHE A 109 5.64 -7.55 6.40
C PHE A 109 4.32 -8.26 6.18
N SER A 110 3.20 -7.66 6.60
CA SER A 110 1.87 -8.18 6.30
C SER A 110 1.59 -8.19 4.80
N TRP A 111 2.09 -7.17 4.07
CA TRP A 111 1.95 -7.11 2.60
C TRP A 111 2.65 -8.29 1.94
N LEU A 112 3.94 -8.50 2.25
CA LEU A 112 4.72 -9.61 1.69
C LEU A 112 4.29 -11.00 2.22
N LYS A 113 3.57 -11.05 3.35
CA LYS A 113 3.02 -12.29 3.89
C LYS A 113 1.78 -12.75 3.15
N ALA A 114 0.96 -11.81 2.67
CA ALA A 114 -0.33 -12.09 2.06
C ALA A 114 -0.36 -11.93 0.54
N PHE A 115 0.53 -11.12 -0.03
CA PHE A 115 0.57 -10.81 -1.46
C PHE A 115 1.87 -11.25 -2.11
N LEU A 116 1.80 -11.53 -3.40
CA LEU A 116 2.98 -11.91 -4.20
C LEU A 116 3.99 -10.76 -4.24
N LYS A 117 3.49 -9.53 -4.44
CA LYS A 117 4.31 -8.32 -4.49
C LYS A 117 3.54 -7.06 -4.17
N THR A 118 4.27 -6.00 -3.84
CA THR A 118 3.74 -4.66 -3.67
C THR A 118 4.45 -3.72 -4.64
N HIS A 119 3.69 -2.91 -5.36
CA HIS A 119 4.21 -1.84 -6.21
C HIS A 119 3.84 -0.50 -5.57
N ILE A 120 4.82 0.39 -5.45
CA ILE A 120 4.63 1.72 -4.88
C ILE A 120 5.03 2.76 -5.91
N GLU A 121 4.14 3.72 -6.13
CA GLU A 121 4.35 4.90 -6.94
C GLU A 121 3.99 6.13 -6.10
N SER A 122 4.89 7.10 -6.01
CA SER A 122 4.65 8.33 -5.28
C SER A 122 5.10 9.54 -6.10
N VAL A 123 4.17 10.45 -6.37
CA VAL A 123 4.44 11.76 -6.97
C VAL A 123 4.32 12.81 -5.89
N TYR A 124 5.35 13.62 -5.73
CA TYR A 124 5.42 14.67 -4.72
C TYR A 124 6.28 15.84 -5.18
N LYS A 125 6.09 16.98 -4.55
CA LYS A 125 6.93 18.15 -4.78
C LYS A 125 8.12 18.11 -3.82
N ASP A 126 9.33 18.09 -4.35
CA ASP A 126 10.54 18.16 -3.52
C ASP A 126 10.61 19.52 -2.82
N GLU A 127 10.84 19.52 -1.51
CA GLU A 127 10.85 20.74 -0.69
C GLU A 127 12.11 21.59 -0.92
N ASN A 128 13.21 21.00 -1.44
CA ASN A 128 14.50 21.69 -1.61
C ASN A 128 14.53 22.55 -2.87
N ASP A 129 14.02 22.04 -3.99
CA ASP A 129 14.09 22.71 -5.29
C ASP A 129 12.72 23.03 -5.90
N GLY A 130 11.65 22.52 -5.29
CA GLY A 130 10.27 22.73 -5.73
C GLY A 130 9.91 21.96 -7.02
N VAL A 131 10.74 21.02 -7.44
CA VAL A 131 10.50 20.18 -8.61
C VAL A 131 9.56 19.03 -8.23
N TRP A 132 8.67 18.67 -9.15
CA TRP A 132 7.86 17.47 -8.99
C TRP A 132 8.67 16.22 -9.32
N VAL A 133 8.65 15.26 -8.42
CA VAL A 133 9.40 14.00 -8.52
C VAL A 133 8.44 12.83 -8.44
N LYS A 134 8.65 11.86 -9.30
CA LYS A 134 8.03 10.54 -9.22
C LYS A 134 9.04 9.53 -8.70
N ARG A 135 8.70 8.86 -7.62
CA ARG A 135 9.40 7.71 -7.06
C ARG A 135 8.60 6.45 -7.33
N GLU A 136 9.25 5.41 -7.83
CA GLU A 136 8.60 4.16 -8.19
C GLU A 136 9.49 2.98 -7.85
N PHE A 137 8.96 1.97 -7.19
CA PHE A 137 9.66 0.73 -6.90
C PHE A 137 8.70 -0.44 -6.64
N GLU A 138 9.24 -1.65 -6.80
CA GLU A 138 8.56 -2.89 -6.48
C GLU A 138 9.23 -3.55 -5.26
N PHE A 139 8.42 -4.18 -4.44
CA PHE A 139 8.82 -4.83 -3.21
C PHE A 139 8.21 -6.23 -3.14
N SER A 140 9.08 -7.27 -3.07
CA SER A 140 8.66 -8.67 -3.00
C SER A 140 9.68 -9.49 -2.21
N LEU A 141 9.32 -10.74 -1.83
CA LEU A 141 10.27 -11.64 -1.17
C LEU A 141 11.40 -12.11 -2.09
N ASP A 142 11.14 -12.18 -3.39
CA ASP A 142 12.12 -12.62 -4.38
C ASP A 142 13.07 -11.48 -4.79
N LYS A 143 12.64 -10.23 -4.60
CA LYS A 143 13.39 -9.02 -4.92
C LYS A 143 13.46 -8.13 -3.69
N LEU A 144 14.44 -8.42 -2.84
CA LEU A 144 14.64 -7.71 -1.57
C LEU A 144 15.39 -6.39 -1.73
N ASP A 145 16.20 -6.26 -2.78
CA ASP A 145 16.86 -5.01 -3.14
C ASP A 145 15.85 -4.13 -3.89
N ILE A 146 15.46 -3.03 -3.24
CA ILE A 146 14.54 -2.06 -3.82
C ILE A 146 15.31 -1.25 -4.86
N ASP A 147 14.92 -1.41 -6.12
CA ASP A 147 15.37 -0.56 -7.23
C ASP A 147 14.51 0.72 -7.22
N ASP A 148 14.95 1.68 -6.40
CA ASP A 148 14.28 2.96 -6.22
C ASP A 148 14.55 3.87 -7.43
N ARG A 149 13.55 3.99 -8.27
CA ARG A 149 13.61 4.84 -9.47
C ARG A 149 13.01 6.20 -9.19
N LEU A 150 13.84 7.24 -9.33
CA LEU A 150 13.45 8.64 -9.23
C LEU A 150 13.53 9.32 -10.60
N VAL A 151 12.46 10.01 -10.97
CA VAL A 151 12.41 10.80 -12.21
C VAL A 151 11.68 12.12 -11.96
N GLU A 152 12.07 13.20 -12.69
CA GLU A 152 11.30 14.44 -12.72
C GLU A 152 9.94 14.19 -13.37
N GLU A 153 8.85 14.60 -12.71
CA GLU A 153 7.48 14.44 -13.20
C GLU A 153 6.94 15.77 -13.74
N LYS A 154 6.96 15.90 -15.07
CA LYS A 154 6.49 17.11 -15.75
C LYS A 154 4.97 17.14 -15.81
N GLY A 155 4.37 18.24 -15.34
CA GLY A 155 2.93 18.44 -15.38
C GLY A 155 2.17 17.90 -14.16
N ALA A 156 2.86 17.36 -13.16
CA ALA A 156 2.25 17.09 -11.87
C ALA A 156 1.92 18.40 -11.14
N PHE A 157 0.80 18.42 -10.44
CA PHE A 157 0.30 19.58 -9.70
C PHE A 157 -0.27 19.23 -8.33
N GLU A 158 -0.28 17.95 -7.95
CA GLU A 158 -0.70 17.49 -6.64
C GLU A 158 0.10 16.26 -6.19
N ASN A 159 0.27 16.11 -4.89
CA ASN A 159 0.87 14.90 -4.32
C ASN A 159 -0.08 13.71 -4.50
N ARG A 160 0.50 12.57 -4.84
CA ARG A 160 -0.24 11.33 -4.98
C ARG A 160 0.66 10.14 -4.68
N THR A 161 0.30 9.33 -3.72
CA THR A 161 0.95 8.03 -3.46
C THR A 161 -0.03 6.90 -3.74
N CYS A 162 0.41 5.88 -4.44
CA CYS A 162 -0.35 4.67 -4.73
C CYS A 162 0.43 3.45 -4.25
N VAL A 163 -0.14 2.72 -3.30
CA VAL A 163 0.33 1.41 -2.86
C VAL A 163 -0.54 0.34 -3.49
N SER A 164 0.04 -0.49 -4.36
CA SER A 164 -0.66 -1.59 -5.02
C SER A 164 -0.25 -2.91 -4.38
N LEU A 165 -1.19 -3.58 -3.71
CA LEU A 165 -1.06 -4.91 -3.15
C LEU A 165 -1.51 -5.91 -4.21
N ILE A 166 -0.57 -6.69 -4.78
CA ILE A 166 -0.78 -7.43 -6.02
C ILE A 166 -0.73 -8.92 -5.76
N ASP A 167 -1.75 -9.62 -6.24
CA ASP A 167 -1.94 -11.06 -6.24
C ASP A 167 -1.90 -11.68 -4.83
N TYR A 168 -3.06 -11.72 -4.18
CA TYR A 168 -3.21 -12.48 -2.95
C TYR A 168 -2.68 -13.90 -3.10
N LEU A 169 -1.84 -14.32 -2.16
CA LEU A 169 -1.44 -15.70 -2.06
C LEU A 169 -2.68 -16.58 -1.81
N PRO A 170 -2.76 -17.78 -2.41
CA PRO A 170 -3.97 -18.64 -2.35
C PRO A 170 -4.46 -18.91 -0.94
N SER A 171 -3.54 -18.99 0.05
CA SER A 171 -3.88 -19.26 1.45
C SER A 171 -4.68 -18.13 2.12
N TYR A 172 -4.56 -16.90 1.63
CA TYR A 172 -5.31 -15.72 2.11
C TYR A 172 -6.49 -15.40 1.20
N ARG A 173 -6.33 -15.49 -0.13
CA ARG A 173 -7.33 -15.15 -1.13
C ARG A 173 -8.69 -15.80 -0.86
N LYS A 174 -8.72 -17.07 -0.49
CA LYS A 174 -9.94 -17.83 -0.18
C LYS A 174 -10.75 -17.30 1.03
N HIS A 175 -10.12 -16.48 1.89
CA HIS A 175 -10.76 -15.90 3.07
C HIS A 175 -11.23 -14.46 2.86
N VAL A 176 -10.93 -13.87 1.69
CA VAL A 176 -11.35 -12.49 1.37
C VAL A 176 -12.84 -12.49 1.03
N ASN A 177 -13.60 -11.62 1.72
CA ASN A 177 -14.99 -11.41 1.36
C ASN A 177 -15.07 -10.72 0.00
N LYS A 178 -15.93 -11.25 -0.90
CA LYS A 178 -16.07 -10.74 -2.27
C LYS A 178 -16.92 -9.46 -2.36
N ASN A 179 -17.72 -9.16 -1.33
CA ASN A 179 -18.60 -8.00 -1.32
C ASN A 179 -17.84 -6.72 -0.92
N ALA A 180 -17.84 -5.73 -1.82
CA ALA A 180 -17.16 -4.46 -1.61
C ALA A 180 -17.75 -3.65 -0.44
N GLU A 181 -19.07 -3.66 -0.25
CA GLU A 181 -19.73 -2.96 0.85
C GLU A 181 -19.31 -3.53 2.21
N THR A 182 -19.20 -4.87 2.30
CA THR A 182 -18.70 -5.53 3.53
C THR A 182 -17.27 -5.12 3.85
N ILE A 183 -16.41 -4.98 2.83
CA ILE A 183 -15.03 -4.51 3.01
C ILE A 183 -15.02 -3.05 3.45
N ALA A 184 -15.80 -2.19 2.79
CA ALA A 184 -15.91 -0.77 3.15
C ALA A 184 -16.40 -0.59 4.60
N MET A 185 -17.42 -1.33 5.02
CA MET A 185 -17.89 -1.31 6.41
C MET A 185 -16.82 -1.72 7.43
N LYS A 186 -15.98 -2.71 7.09
CA LYS A 186 -14.88 -3.14 7.97
C LYS A 186 -13.72 -2.13 8.03
N ILE A 187 -13.53 -1.33 6.98
CA ILE A 187 -12.54 -0.24 6.98
C ILE A 187 -12.98 0.91 7.90
N MET A 188 -14.30 1.14 7.99
CA MET A 188 -14.87 2.26 8.76
C MET A 188 -15.07 1.95 10.26
N GLN A 189 -14.85 0.72 10.73
CA GLN A 189 -14.93 0.29 12.13
C GLN A 189 -13.61 0.48 12.87
#